data_d6b117d98d1a4a07faf64b5686ca7ddf
#
_entry.id   d6b117d98d1a4a07faf64b5686ca7ddf
#
_cell.length_a   1.000
_cell.length_b   1.000
_cell.length_c   1.000
_cell.angle_alpha   90.00
_cell.angle_beta   90.00
_cell.angle_gamma   90.00
#
_symmetry.space_group_name_H-M   'P 1'
#
loop_
_entity.id
_entity.type
_entity.pdbx_description
1 polymer ?
#
loop_
_entity_poly.entity_id
_entity_poly.type
_entity_poly.pdbx_seq_one_letter_code
_entity_poly.pdbx_strand_id
1 'polypeptide(L)'
;MIDQTLFEPGAFPGDISLINWPQNDYVLGNLIGVSEDESQRHIDRAKQLSLSLLYWLQTEAPRPDGGTGFPGLRLRPDIMGTEDGLAKTPYVRESRRIRAEFTVLEGHVGRDNRAAVERLEGHTGRTTQPIVPGLHAAEFPDSVGVGSYGIDLHPSSGGDNYIDFASLPFQIPLGALLPVRVSNLIPACKNIGTTHITSGCYRLHPVEWGIGEAAGCLASFALNENLSPQAIRNTAKHLGSFQALIRKQGVETDWK
;
A
#
# COMPACT_ATOMS: atom_id res chain seq x y z
N MET A 1 8.78 -8.01 -15.24
CA MET A 1 9.23 -7.75 -16.64
C MET A 1 8.04 -8.01 -17.55
N ILE A 2 7.80 -7.11 -18.49
CA ILE A 2 6.80 -7.27 -19.55
C ILE A 2 7.59 -7.74 -20.78
N ASP A 3 7.32 -8.98 -21.19
CA ASP A 3 7.96 -9.60 -22.35
C ASP A 3 7.29 -9.09 -23.64
N GLN A 4 8.07 -8.50 -24.53
CA GLN A 4 7.57 -7.96 -25.79
C GLN A 4 6.90 -9.02 -26.69
N THR A 5 7.29 -10.29 -26.55
CA THR A 5 6.74 -11.39 -27.36
C THR A 5 5.29 -11.73 -27.02
N LEU A 6 4.78 -11.24 -25.90
CA LEU A 6 3.37 -11.39 -25.49
C LEU A 6 2.42 -10.39 -26.16
N PHE A 7 2.95 -9.50 -26.98
CA PHE A 7 2.19 -8.45 -27.68
C PHE A 7 2.30 -8.61 -29.20
N GLU A 8 1.47 -7.89 -29.93
CA GLU A 8 1.57 -7.82 -31.38
C GLU A 8 2.97 -7.38 -31.80
N PRO A 9 3.54 -7.99 -32.86
CA PRO A 9 4.87 -7.64 -33.32
C PRO A 9 5.01 -6.14 -33.62
N GLY A 10 6.01 -5.52 -32.99
CA GLY A 10 6.29 -4.10 -33.13
C GLY A 10 5.52 -3.19 -32.16
N ALA A 11 4.66 -3.72 -31.26
CA ALA A 11 4.01 -2.94 -30.20
C ALA A 11 5.03 -2.28 -29.28
N PHE A 12 6.10 -3.00 -28.94
CA PHE A 12 7.22 -2.49 -28.15
C PHE A 12 8.56 -2.83 -28.81
N PRO A 13 9.54 -1.91 -28.78
CA PRO A 13 10.87 -2.15 -29.35
C PRO A 13 11.78 -3.04 -28.47
N GLY A 14 11.29 -3.55 -27.36
CA GLY A 14 12.01 -4.41 -26.42
C GLY A 14 11.18 -4.68 -25.17
N ASP A 15 11.70 -5.55 -24.32
CA ASP A 15 11.10 -5.86 -23.03
C ASP A 15 11.07 -4.63 -22.13
N ILE A 16 10.07 -4.58 -21.22
CA ILE A 16 9.89 -3.49 -20.26
C ILE A 16 10.04 -4.04 -18.86
N SER A 17 10.92 -3.43 -18.06
CA SER A 17 11.07 -3.73 -16.64
C SER A 17 10.77 -2.49 -15.79
N LEU A 18 10.02 -2.68 -14.74
CA LEU A 18 9.88 -1.69 -13.67
C LEU A 18 10.95 -1.97 -12.62
N ILE A 19 11.81 -1.00 -12.37
CA ILE A 19 12.81 -1.06 -11.31
C ILE A 19 12.18 -0.49 -10.04
N ASN A 20 11.83 -1.38 -9.11
CA ASN A 20 11.17 -1.06 -7.84
C ASN A 20 11.93 -1.77 -6.70
N TRP A 21 13.17 -1.35 -6.45
CA TRP A 21 14.05 -1.97 -5.46
C TRP A 21 14.37 -1.01 -4.32
N PRO A 22 14.66 -1.52 -3.10
CA PRO A 22 15.10 -0.68 -1.98
C PRO A 22 16.34 0.18 -2.29
N GLN A 23 17.22 -0.28 -3.18
CA GLN A 23 18.39 0.47 -3.64
C GLN A 23 18.03 1.76 -4.40
N ASN A 24 16.77 1.87 -4.87
CA ASN A 24 16.25 3.06 -5.55
C ASN A 24 15.42 3.96 -4.61
N ASP A 25 15.34 3.64 -3.34
CA ASP A 25 14.62 4.46 -2.35
C ASP A 25 15.51 5.58 -1.85
N TYR A 26 15.03 6.81 -2.00
CA TYR A 26 15.71 8.00 -1.51
C TYR A 26 15.25 8.33 -0.09
N VAL A 27 16.18 8.29 0.88
CA VAL A 27 15.88 8.44 2.32
C VAL A 27 16.56 9.66 2.98
N LEU A 28 17.18 10.55 2.19
CA LEU A 28 17.99 11.64 2.72
C LEU A 28 17.18 12.92 3.00
N GLY A 29 15.86 12.90 2.88
CA GLY A 29 15.02 14.04 3.21
C GLY A 29 13.56 13.84 2.84
N ASN A 30 12.72 14.75 3.36
CA ASN A 30 11.28 14.76 3.15
C ASN A 30 10.88 15.66 1.99
N LEU A 31 9.75 15.32 1.36
CA LEU A 31 9.10 16.16 0.34
C LEU A 31 7.92 16.96 0.92
N ILE A 32 7.45 16.59 2.13
CA ILE A 32 6.23 17.14 2.72
C ILE A 32 6.57 17.88 4.01
N GLY A 33 6.11 19.12 4.14
CA GLY A 33 6.35 19.95 5.32
C GLY A 33 7.71 20.61 5.34
N VAL A 34 8.35 20.73 4.20
CA VAL A 34 9.60 21.46 3.93
C VAL A 34 9.34 22.58 2.92
N SER A 35 10.30 23.46 2.70
CA SER A 35 10.20 24.50 1.67
C SER A 35 10.18 23.89 0.26
N GLU A 36 9.69 24.65 -0.72
CA GLU A 36 9.68 24.23 -2.13
C GLU A 36 11.09 23.94 -2.65
N ASP A 37 12.06 24.81 -2.36
CA ASP A 37 13.47 24.64 -2.74
C ASP A 37 14.09 23.38 -2.12
N GLU A 38 13.75 23.07 -0.89
CA GLU A 38 14.22 21.87 -0.22
C GLU A 38 13.59 20.62 -0.83
N SER A 39 12.28 20.63 -1.08
CA SER A 39 11.57 19.57 -1.76
C SER A 39 12.16 19.30 -3.14
N GLN A 40 12.38 20.36 -3.95
CA GLN A 40 12.95 20.23 -5.28
C GLN A 40 14.37 19.65 -5.24
N ARG A 41 15.21 20.10 -4.32
CA ARG A 41 16.56 19.53 -4.11
C ARG A 41 16.52 18.04 -3.81
N HIS A 42 15.56 17.57 -3.00
CA HIS A 42 15.40 16.15 -2.71
C HIS A 42 14.85 15.36 -3.91
N ILE A 43 13.95 15.93 -4.70
CA ILE A 43 13.49 15.35 -5.96
C ILE A 43 14.65 15.16 -6.94
N ASP A 44 15.48 16.17 -7.12
CA ASP A 44 16.63 16.10 -8.03
C ASP A 44 17.63 15.03 -7.58
N ARG A 45 17.91 14.95 -6.28
CA ARG A 45 18.76 13.88 -5.71
C ARG A 45 18.17 12.49 -5.84
N ALA A 46 16.86 12.35 -5.70
CA ALA A 46 16.18 11.07 -5.91
C ALA A 46 16.28 10.62 -7.39
N LYS A 47 16.14 11.55 -8.34
CA LYS A 47 16.41 11.29 -9.76
C LYS A 47 17.86 10.86 -10.00
N GLN A 48 18.83 11.53 -9.38
CA GLN A 48 20.24 11.15 -9.48
C GLN A 48 20.51 9.74 -8.92
N LEU A 49 19.88 9.36 -7.82
CA LEU A 49 19.97 8.00 -7.30
C LEU A 49 19.45 6.97 -8.32
N SER A 50 18.29 7.21 -8.92
CA SER A 50 17.72 6.36 -9.96
C SER A 50 18.63 6.23 -11.18
N LEU A 51 19.21 7.34 -11.63
CA LEU A 51 20.17 7.35 -12.74
C LEU A 51 21.48 6.61 -12.39
N SER A 52 21.93 6.73 -11.15
CA SER A 52 23.13 6.02 -10.67
C SER A 52 22.90 4.50 -10.67
N LEU A 53 21.72 4.06 -10.26
CA LEU A 53 21.36 2.64 -10.33
C LEU A 53 21.30 2.14 -11.79
N LEU A 54 20.71 2.92 -12.69
CA LEU A 54 20.69 2.57 -14.10
C LEU A 54 22.12 2.48 -14.67
N TYR A 55 22.98 3.43 -14.36
CA TYR A 55 24.38 3.43 -14.78
C TYR A 55 25.10 2.16 -14.30
N TRP A 56 24.96 1.83 -13.02
CA TRP A 56 25.54 0.62 -12.45
C TRP A 56 25.00 -0.65 -13.15
N LEU A 57 23.70 -0.72 -13.42
CA LEU A 57 23.10 -1.82 -14.16
C LEU A 57 23.67 -1.94 -15.58
N GLN A 58 23.96 -0.82 -16.24
CA GLN A 58 24.51 -0.82 -17.59
C GLN A 58 25.98 -1.24 -17.65
N THR A 59 26.77 -0.96 -16.60
CA THR A 59 28.23 -1.07 -16.65
C THR A 59 28.81 -2.18 -15.78
N GLU A 60 28.25 -2.43 -14.60
CA GLU A 60 28.92 -3.22 -13.55
C GLU A 60 28.10 -4.39 -13.01
N ALA A 61 26.78 -4.37 -13.18
CA ALA A 61 25.91 -5.41 -12.62
C ALA A 61 26.34 -6.79 -13.12
N PRO A 62 26.50 -7.80 -12.22
CA PRO A 62 26.95 -9.13 -12.63
C PRO A 62 25.89 -9.81 -13.52
N ARG A 63 26.33 -10.47 -14.57
CA ARG A 63 25.49 -11.21 -15.51
C ARG A 63 25.55 -12.72 -15.26
N PRO A 64 24.46 -13.45 -15.57
CA PRO A 64 24.45 -14.91 -15.45
C PRO A 64 25.52 -15.63 -16.30
N ASP A 65 25.97 -15.01 -17.40
CA ASP A 65 27.02 -15.54 -18.29
C ASP A 65 28.45 -15.26 -17.81
N GLY A 66 28.60 -14.69 -16.60
CA GLY A 66 29.89 -14.31 -16.00
C GLY A 66 30.43 -12.95 -16.47
N GLY A 67 29.74 -12.27 -17.37
CA GLY A 67 30.07 -10.90 -17.78
C GLY A 67 29.54 -9.85 -16.79
N THR A 68 29.73 -8.57 -17.12
CA THR A 68 29.25 -7.42 -16.36
C THR A 68 28.47 -6.47 -17.24
N GLY A 69 27.49 -5.81 -16.65
CA GLY A 69 26.72 -4.76 -17.28
C GLY A 69 25.70 -5.23 -18.32
N PHE A 70 24.62 -4.47 -18.43
CA PHE A 70 23.57 -4.64 -19.42
C PHE A 70 23.45 -3.36 -20.25
N PRO A 71 24.35 -3.12 -21.21
CA PRO A 71 24.45 -1.83 -21.93
C PRO A 71 23.24 -1.50 -22.79
N GLY A 72 22.36 -2.47 -23.05
CA GLY A 72 21.08 -2.25 -23.76
C GLY A 72 19.96 -1.66 -22.91
N LEU A 73 20.13 -1.57 -21.59
CA LEU A 73 19.14 -0.94 -20.72
C LEU A 73 19.05 0.57 -21.01
N ARG A 74 17.83 1.09 -20.99
CA ARG A 74 17.54 2.52 -21.18
C ARG A 74 16.26 2.90 -20.49
N LEU A 75 16.14 4.16 -20.13
CA LEU A 75 14.87 4.73 -19.72
C LEU A 75 13.86 4.72 -20.87
N ARG A 76 12.58 4.68 -20.54
CA ARG A 76 11.48 4.58 -21.49
C ARG A 76 10.56 5.80 -21.37
N PRO A 77 10.94 6.96 -21.96
CA PRO A 77 10.09 8.16 -21.94
C PRO A 77 8.75 7.94 -22.66
N ASP A 78 8.73 7.09 -23.68
CA ASP A 78 7.52 6.69 -24.41
C ASP A 78 6.51 5.93 -23.53
N ILE A 79 6.96 5.17 -22.55
CA ILE A 79 6.13 4.45 -21.58
C ILE A 79 5.73 5.35 -20.42
N MET A 80 6.69 6.10 -19.89
CA MET A 80 6.48 6.95 -18.70
C MET A 80 5.70 8.23 -19.03
N GLY A 81 5.70 8.67 -20.27
CA GLY A 81 5.09 9.94 -20.69
C GLY A 81 5.82 11.16 -20.09
N THR A 82 7.13 11.05 -19.89
CA THR A 82 8.01 12.11 -19.37
C THR A 82 9.22 12.26 -20.29
N GLU A 83 9.82 13.45 -20.36
CA GLU A 83 10.98 13.70 -21.21
C GLU A 83 12.22 12.93 -20.74
N ASP A 84 12.40 12.79 -19.42
CA ASP A 84 13.53 12.11 -18.81
C ASP A 84 13.33 10.58 -18.65
N GLY A 85 12.16 10.06 -18.96
CA GLY A 85 11.85 8.63 -18.82
C GLY A 85 11.74 8.14 -17.38
N LEU A 86 11.75 9.05 -16.39
CA LEU A 86 11.47 8.76 -14.99
C LEU A 86 9.98 8.97 -14.67
N ALA A 87 9.53 8.52 -13.50
CA ALA A 87 8.16 8.73 -13.06
C ALA A 87 7.82 10.22 -12.96
N LYS A 88 6.59 10.60 -13.29
CA LYS A 88 6.09 11.98 -13.20
C LYS A 88 6.27 12.60 -11.82
N THR A 89 6.08 11.79 -10.80
CA THR A 89 6.19 12.19 -9.40
C THR A 89 6.91 11.11 -8.61
N PRO A 90 7.66 11.48 -7.56
CA PRO A 90 8.24 10.49 -6.66
C PRO A 90 7.12 9.68 -6.00
N TYR A 91 7.32 8.39 -5.84
CA TYR A 91 6.42 7.53 -5.09
C TYR A 91 6.77 7.59 -3.61
N VAL A 92 5.91 8.22 -2.83
CA VAL A 92 6.04 8.27 -1.37
C VAL A 92 5.30 7.06 -0.77
N ARG A 93 6.04 6.08 -0.26
CA ARG A 93 5.48 4.80 0.22
C ARG A 93 4.67 4.97 1.50
N GLU A 94 5.31 5.25 2.62
CA GLU A 94 4.70 5.44 3.94
C GLU A 94 4.45 6.93 4.20
N SER A 95 3.39 7.44 3.60
CA SER A 95 3.00 8.84 3.70
C SER A 95 2.25 9.14 5.01
N ARG A 96 1.79 10.39 5.18
CA ARG A 96 0.94 10.80 6.31
C ARG A 96 -0.40 10.06 6.25
N ARG A 97 -0.89 9.68 7.42
CA ARG A 97 -2.17 9.01 7.62
C ARG A 97 -3.10 9.93 8.43
N ILE A 98 -4.39 9.77 8.23
CA ILE A 98 -5.37 10.52 9.04
C ILE A 98 -5.39 9.99 10.48
N ARG A 99 -5.81 10.83 11.41
CA ARG A 99 -6.31 10.38 12.72
C ARG A 99 -7.76 9.95 12.52
N ALA A 100 -7.97 8.66 12.40
CA ALA A 100 -9.26 8.05 12.13
C ALA A 100 -9.98 7.62 13.41
N GLU A 101 -11.27 7.32 13.31
CA GLU A 101 -12.06 6.74 14.41
C GLU A 101 -11.56 5.36 14.83
N PHE A 102 -10.91 4.65 13.90
CA PHE A 102 -10.26 3.38 14.16
C PHE A 102 -8.86 3.36 13.53
N THR A 103 -7.91 2.76 14.22
CA THR A 103 -6.55 2.56 13.70
C THR A 103 -6.24 1.07 13.66
N VAL A 104 -5.88 0.58 12.48
CA VAL A 104 -5.43 -0.81 12.34
C VAL A 104 -4.04 -0.97 12.95
N LEU A 105 -3.90 -1.92 13.86
CA LEU A 105 -2.66 -2.25 14.57
C LEU A 105 -2.07 -3.57 14.06
N GLU A 106 -0.80 -3.82 14.36
CA GLU A 106 -0.08 -5.03 13.98
C GLU A 106 -0.76 -6.30 14.51
N GLY A 107 -1.28 -6.24 15.76
CA GLY A 107 -2.03 -7.33 16.38
C GLY A 107 -3.34 -7.70 15.67
N HIS A 108 -3.81 -6.87 14.73
CA HIS A 108 -5.00 -7.19 13.94
C HIS A 108 -4.69 -8.04 12.70
N VAL A 109 -3.49 -7.91 12.12
CA VAL A 109 -3.19 -8.45 10.80
C VAL A 109 -1.88 -9.26 10.72
N GLY A 110 -0.87 -8.90 11.52
CA GLY A 110 0.43 -9.59 11.50
C GLY A 110 0.30 -11.04 11.97
N ARG A 111 0.83 -11.98 11.21
CA ARG A 111 0.70 -13.42 11.52
C ARG A 111 1.22 -13.77 12.91
N ASP A 112 2.44 -13.36 13.22
CA ASP A 112 3.06 -13.70 14.50
C ASP A 112 2.42 -12.93 15.67
N ASN A 113 1.96 -11.71 15.42
CA ASN A 113 1.25 -10.89 16.37
C ASN A 113 -0.11 -11.50 16.71
N ARG A 114 -0.87 -11.99 15.72
CA ARG A 114 -2.14 -12.70 15.92
C ARG A 114 -1.93 -14.00 16.68
N ALA A 115 -0.92 -14.78 16.32
CA ALA A 115 -0.57 -16.00 17.04
C ALA A 115 -0.15 -15.75 18.50
N ALA A 116 0.43 -14.58 18.81
CA ALA A 116 0.74 -14.16 20.17
C ALA A 116 -0.51 -13.76 20.95
N VAL A 117 -1.44 -13.04 20.35
CA VAL A 117 -2.74 -12.67 20.96
C VAL A 117 -3.56 -13.92 21.29
N GLU A 118 -3.69 -14.86 20.38
CA GLU A 118 -4.42 -16.12 20.64
C GLU A 118 -3.77 -16.97 21.73
N ARG A 119 -2.45 -16.95 21.85
CA ARG A 119 -1.74 -17.62 22.96
C ARG A 119 -2.02 -16.98 24.31
N LEU A 120 -2.20 -15.67 24.36
CA LEU A 120 -2.57 -14.94 25.58
C LEU A 120 -4.03 -15.19 25.97
N GLU A 121 -4.90 -15.46 24.98
CA GLU A 121 -6.33 -15.72 25.18
C GLU A 121 -6.65 -17.18 25.53
N GLY A 122 -5.68 -18.09 25.58
CA GLY A 122 -5.93 -19.45 26.06
C GLY A 122 -5.09 -20.59 25.52
N HIS A 123 -4.04 -20.34 24.78
CA HIS A 123 -3.17 -21.39 24.24
C HIS A 123 -1.73 -21.27 24.75
N THR A 124 -1.39 -22.06 25.76
CA THR A 124 -0.02 -22.20 26.27
C THR A 124 0.80 -23.10 25.35
N GLY A 125 1.72 -22.54 24.58
CA GLY A 125 2.69 -23.33 23.83
C GLY A 125 3.56 -22.49 22.90
N ARG A 126 4.88 -22.45 23.17
CA ARG A 126 5.88 -22.04 22.18
C ARG A 126 5.92 -23.09 21.07
N THR A 127 5.51 -22.75 19.87
CA THR A 127 5.80 -23.57 18.70
C THR A 127 6.45 -22.71 17.62
N THR A 128 7.59 -23.17 17.16
CA THR A 128 8.29 -22.76 15.93
C THR A 128 7.60 -23.35 14.70
N GLN A 129 6.34 -23.80 14.81
CA GLN A 129 5.61 -24.43 13.71
C GLN A 129 4.85 -23.40 12.86
N PRO A 130 4.87 -23.58 11.54
CA PRO A 130 4.16 -22.70 10.62
C PRO A 130 2.65 -22.97 10.73
N ILE A 131 1.91 -21.86 10.84
CA ILE A 131 0.45 -21.79 10.70
C ILE A 131 -0.31 -22.61 11.75
N VAL A 132 -0.83 -21.93 12.77
CA VAL A 132 -1.91 -22.45 13.59
C VAL A 132 -3.12 -22.65 12.66
N PRO A 133 -3.63 -23.86 12.45
CA PRO A 133 -4.84 -24.06 11.65
C PRO A 133 -5.99 -23.24 12.23
N GLY A 134 -6.62 -22.40 11.41
CA GLY A 134 -7.70 -21.52 11.84
C GLY A 134 -7.25 -20.12 12.31
N LEU A 135 -5.96 -19.78 12.23
CA LEU A 135 -5.50 -18.42 12.56
C LEU A 135 -5.99 -17.43 11.50
N HIS A 136 -6.78 -16.45 11.92
CA HIS A 136 -7.33 -15.39 11.09
C HIS A 136 -6.87 -14.02 11.56
N ALA A 137 -6.85 -13.04 10.64
CA ALA A 137 -6.78 -11.64 11.01
C ALA A 137 -8.01 -11.26 11.88
N ALA A 138 -7.90 -10.13 12.58
CA ALA A 138 -9.04 -9.63 13.33
C ALA A 138 -10.23 -9.34 12.40
N GLU A 139 -11.41 -9.75 12.82
CA GLU A 139 -12.66 -9.46 12.12
C GLU A 139 -13.18 -8.07 12.54
N PHE A 140 -13.68 -7.31 11.57
CA PHE A 140 -14.25 -6.00 11.80
C PHE A 140 -15.73 -5.98 11.42
N PRO A 141 -16.64 -5.73 12.39
CA PRO A 141 -18.08 -5.65 12.09
C PRO A 141 -18.43 -4.58 11.06
N ASP A 142 -17.56 -3.55 10.94
CA ASP A 142 -17.69 -2.47 9.97
C ASP A 142 -16.80 -2.65 8.73
N SER A 143 -16.48 -3.90 8.37
CA SER A 143 -15.70 -4.19 7.17
C SER A 143 -16.35 -3.68 5.89
N VAL A 144 -15.57 -3.03 5.04
CA VAL A 144 -15.98 -2.48 3.73
C VAL A 144 -15.09 -2.93 2.57
N GLY A 145 -14.20 -3.88 2.83
CA GLY A 145 -13.30 -4.43 1.83
C GLY A 145 -12.37 -5.46 2.44
N VAL A 146 -11.58 -6.10 1.60
CA VAL A 146 -10.57 -7.10 1.98
C VAL A 146 -9.23 -6.78 1.35
N GLY A 147 -8.16 -7.33 1.92
CA GLY A 147 -6.81 -7.21 1.41
C GLY A 147 -5.94 -8.40 1.80
N SER A 148 -4.87 -8.63 1.05
CA SER A 148 -3.88 -9.66 1.35
C SER A 148 -2.53 -9.24 0.81
N TYR A 149 -1.61 -8.91 1.70
CA TYR A 149 -0.21 -8.62 1.39
C TYR A 149 0.63 -8.64 2.65
N GLY A 150 1.90 -9.04 2.58
CA GLY A 150 2.83 -8.95 3.70
C GLY A 150 3.03 -7.51 4.17
N ILE A 151 3.46 -7.34 5.40
CA ILE A 151 3.88 -6.04 5.91
C ILE A 151 5.29 -5.78 5.38
N ASP A 152 5.37 -4.94 4.35
CA ASP A 152 6.59 -4.57 3.65
C ASP A 152 6.85 -3.08 3.84
N LEU A 153 7.89 -2.75 4.60
CA LEU A 153 8.31 -1.38 4.89
C LEU A 153 9.74 -1.16 4.39
N HIS A 154 9.95 -0.05 3.75
CA HIS A 154 11.25 0.38 3.28
C HIS A 154 11.89 1.35 4.28
N PRO A 155 13.21 1.56 4.25
CA PRO A 155 13.88 2.56 5.08
C PRO A 155 13.26 3.93 4.91
N SER A 156 13.14 4.68 6.00
CA SER A 156 12.56 6.02 6.00
C SER A 156 13.58 7.09 6.33
N SER A 157 13.27 8.35 6.00
CA SER A 157 14.06 9.52 6.43
C SER A 157 14.06 9.71 7.95
N GLY A 158 13.20 9.00 8.69
CA GLY A 158 13.18 8.96 10.15
C GLY A 158 14.20 8.03 10.77
N GLY A 159 14.93 7.25 9.96
CA GLY A 159 15.93 6.29 10.42
C GLY A 159 15.37 4.88 10.65
N ASP A 160 14.12 4.62 10.27
CA ASP A 160 13.55 3.28 10.32
C ASP A 160 14.23 2.38 9.28
N ASN A 161 14.42 1.13 9.64
CA ASN A 161 15.03 0.15 8.75
C ASN A 161 13.97 -0.59 7.93
N TYR A 162 14.41 -1.40 6.97
CA TYR A 162 13.59 -2.33 6.22
C TYR A 162 12.92 -3.35 7.16
N ILE A 163 11.62 -3.55 7.00
CA ILE A 163 10.83 -4.53 7.75
C ILE A 163 9.97 -5.30 6.76
N ASP A 164 10.09 -6.63 6.79
CA ASP A 164 9.29 -7.53 5.96
C ASP A 164 8.86 -8.74 6.80
N PHE A 165 7.56 -8.87 7.01
CA PHE A 165 7.00 -10.03 7.67
C PHE A 165 5.57 -10.35 7.21
N ALA A 166 5.14 -11.60 7.44
CA ALA A 166 3.87 -12.08 6.95
C ALA A 166 2.69 -11.45 7.67
N SER A 167 1.67 -11.04 6.91
CA SER A 167 0.34 -10.78 7.38
C SER A 167 -0.60 -11.95 7.05
N LEU A 168 -1.75 -11.98 7.70
CA LEU A 168 -2.89 -12.81 7.32
C LEU A 168 -3.75 -12.02 6.32
N PRO A 169 -4.55 -12.67 5.47
CA PRO A 169 -5.62 -11.99 4.73
C PRO A 169 -6.50 -11.22 5.70
N PHE A 170 -6.77 -9.95 5.41
CA PHE A 170 -7.36 -9.00 6.34
C PHE A 170 -8.56 -8.25 5.74
N GLN A 171 -9.35 -7.63 6.60
CA GLN A 171 -10.45 -6.75 6.25
C GLN A 171 -10.05 -5.28 6.31
N ILE A 172 -10.81 -4.41 5.63
CA ILE A 172 -10.69 -2.96 5.66
C ILE A 172 -11.84 -2.40 6.52
N PRO A 173 -11.58 -1.94 7.76
CA PRO A 173 -12.63 -1.40 8.62
C PRO A 173 -13.03 0.01 8.17
N LEU A 174 -14.34 0.28 8.11
CA LEU A 174 -14.88 1.59 7.75
C LEU A 174 -14.36 2.71 8.67
N GLY A 175 -14.20 2.41 9.96
CA GLY A 175 -13.67 3.37 10.94
C GLY A 175 -12.27 3.88 10.61
N ALA A 176 -11.48 3.14 9.84
CA ALA A 176 -10.17 3.60 9.38
C ALA A 176 -10.27 4.67 8.26
N LEU A 177 -11.41 4.78 7.58
CA LEU A 177 -11.67 5.79 6.56
C LEU A 177 -12.30 7.07 7.12
N LEU A 178 -12.63 7.12 8.41
CA LEU A 178 -13.37 8.23 9.00
C LEU A 178 -12.47 9.11 9.88
N PRO A 179 -12.16 10.36 9.48
CA PRO A 179 -11.37 11.27 10.30
C PRO A 179 -12.11 11.67 11.59
N VAL A 180 -11.36 11.75 12.70
CA VAL A 180 -11.92 12.15 14.02
C VAL A 180 -12.41 13.62 14.03
N ARG A 181 -11.76 14.50 13.25
CA ARG A 181 -12.01 15.95 13.30
C ARG A 181 -12.82 16.52 12.15
N VAL A 182 -12.77 15.88 11.00
CA VAL A 182 -13.32 16.42 9.75
C VAL A 182 -14.45 15.52 9.27
N SER A 183 -15.67 16.01 9.32
CA SER A 183 -16.87 15.21 9.05
C SER A 183 -17.17 14.98 7.56
N ASN A 184 -16.63 15.82 6.67
CA ASN A 184 -16.87 15.79 5.23
C ASN A 184 -15.61 15.44 4.42
N LEU A 185 -14.69 14.69 5.01
CA LEU A 185 -13.50 14.15 4.35
C LEU A 185 -13.50 12.63 4.48
N ILE A 186 -13.28 11.94 3.37
CA ILE A 186 -13.11 10.50 3.30
C ILE A 186 -11.82 10.24 2.52
N PRO A 187 -10.75 9.72 3.13
CA PRO A 187 -9.58 9.28 2.39
C PRO A 187 -9.93 8.08 1.51
N ALA A 188 -9.41 8.06 0.31
CA ALA A 188 -9.73 7.05 -0.70
C ALA A 188 -8.50 6.26 -1.16
N CYS A 189 -7.44 6.24 -0.35
CA CYS A 189 -6.17 5.62 -0.68
C CYS A 189 -5.44 5.22 0.62
N LYS A 190 -4.12 5.00 0.57
CA LYS A 190 -3.26 4.52 1.69
C LYS A 190 -3.21 5.42 2.94
N ASN A 191 -3.77 6.60 2.89
CA ASN A 191 -3.76 7.57 4.00
C ASN A 191 -4.86 7.36 5.05
N ILE A 192 -5.41 6.18 5.15
CA ILE A 192 -6.39 5.76 6.15
C ILE A 192 -5.77 5.59 7.55
N GLY A 193 -6.58 5.23 8.53
CA GLY A 193 -6.17 4.98 9.92
C GLY A 193 -5.38 3.68 10.08
N THR A 194 -4.09 3.74 9.81
CA THR A 194 -3.12 2.65 10.03
C THR A 194 -1.96 3.15 10.87
N THR A 195 -1.19 2.24 11.49
CA THR A 195 0.13 2.56 12.03
C THR A 195 1.16 2.67 10.90
N HIS A 196 2.39 3.09 11.21
CA HIS A 196 3.49 3.01 10.25
C HIS A 196 3.68 1.57 9.75
N ILE A 197 3.64 0.62 10.67
CA ILE A 197 3.82 -0.82 10.38
C ILE A 197 2.69 -1.35 9.49
N THR A 198 1.42 -1.17 9.89
CA THR A 198 0.30 -1.72 9.13
C THR A 198 0.06 -1.00 7.80
N SER A 199 0.59 0.21 7.62
CA SER A 199 0.57 0.84 6.29
C SER A 199 1.35 -0.01 5.26
N GLY A 200 2.33 -0.82 5.69
CA GLY A 200 3.10 -1.70 4.82
C GLY A 200 2.25 -2.70 4.01
N CYS A 201 1.13 -3.16 4.55
CA CYS A 201 0.20 -4.04 3.84
C CYS A 201 -1.05 -3.34 3.31
N TYR A 202 -1.46 -2.18 3.87
CA TYR A 202 -2.63 -1.44 3.41
C TYR A 202 -2.35 -0.47 2.25
N ARG A 203 -1.09 -0.20 1.91
CA ARG A 203 -0.69 0.73 0.85
C ARG A 203 -0.53 0.08 -0.53
N LEU A 204 -0.89 -1.18 -0.69
CA LEU A 204 -0.75 -1.89 -1.96
C LEU A 204 -1.92 -1.58 -2.89
N HIS A 205 -1.65 -1.51 -4.19
CA HIS A 205 -2.61 -1.06 -5.19
C HIS A 205 -3.96 -1.78 -5.16
N PRO A 206 -4.05 -3.13 -5.01
CA PRO A 206 -5.34 -3.79 -4.88
C PRO A 206 -6.12 -3.38 -3.62
N VAL A 207 -5.42 -3.16 -2.50
CA VAL A 207 -6.03 -2.71 -1.25
C VAL A 207 -6.47 -1.25 -1.36
N GLU A 208 -5.63 -0.38 -1.92
CA GLU A 208 -5.97 1.03 -2.19
C GLU A 208 -7.17 1.16 -3.14
N TRP A 209 -7.28 0.27 -4.12
CA TRP A 209 -8.45 0.19 -4.99
C TRP A 209 -9.72 -0.09 -4.19
N GLY A 210 -9.71 -1.14 -3.34
CA GLY A 210 -10.85 -1.46 -2.48
C GLY A 210 -11.21 -0.33 -1.50
N ILE A 211 -10.19 0.35 -0.93
CA ILE A 211 -10.40 1.54 -0.10
C ILE A 211 -11.09 2.66 -0.91
N GLY A 212 -10.62 2.92 -2.13
CA GLY A 212 -11.17 3.94 -3.01
C GLY A 212 -12.62 3.65 -3.42
N GLU A 213 -12.92 2.41 -3.74
CA GLU A 213 -14.27 1.95 -4.06
C GLU A 213 -15.22 2.11 -2.88
N ALA A 214 -14.81 1.65 -1.68
CA ALA A 214 -15.58 1.83 -0.45
C ALA A 214 -15.82 3.31 -0.12
N ALA A 215 -14.80 4.16 -0.29
CA ALA A 215 -14.89 5.60 -0.04
C ALA A 215 -15.87 6.28 -1.01
N GLY A 216 -15.82 5.94 -2.30
CA GLY A 216 -16.74 6.46 -3.31
C GLY A 216 -18.20 6.03 -3.06
N CYS A 217 -18.41 4.75 -2.76
CA CYS A 217 -19.71 4.22 -2.39
C CYS A 217 -20.27 4.88 -1.11
N LEU A 218 -19.40 5.08 -0.09
CA LEU A 218 -19.78 5.75 1.15
C LEU A 218 -20.21 7.21 0.91
N ALA A 219 -19.46 7.94 0.10
CA ALA A 219 -19.78 9.32 -0.23
C ALA A 219 -21.15 9.40 -0.95
N SER A 220 -21.39 8.55 -1.93
CA SER A 220 -22.67 8.47 -2.63
C SER A 220 -23.83 8.10 -1.71
N PHE A 221 -23.65 7.08 -0.87
CA PHE A 221 -24.66 6.63 0.10
C PHE A 221 -24.98 7.73 1.12
N ALA A 222 -23.96 8.39 1.64
CA ALA A 222 -24.12 9.49 2.62
C ALA A 222 -24.95 10.65 2.05
N LEU A 223 -24.69 11.03 0.80
CA LEU A 223 -25.44 12.08 0.12
C LEU A 223 -26.89 11.67 -0.16
N ASN A 224 -27.12 10.44 -0.63
CA ASN A 224 -28.45 9.95 -0.95
C ASN A 224 -29.34 9.81 0.29
N GLU A 225 -28.77 9.35 1.40
CA GLU A 225 -29.49 9.16 2.66
C GLU A 225 -29.52 10.43 3.53
N ASN A 226 -28.82 11.48 3.10
CA ASN A 226 -28.62 12.72 3.89
C ASN A 226 -28.07 12.45 5.30
N LEU A 227 -27.05 11.57 5.37
CA LEU A 227 -26.36 11.15 6.60
C LEU A 227 -24.88 11.53 6.56
N SER A 228 -24.27 11.76 7.71
CA SER A 228 -22.81 11.83 7.79
C SER A 228 -22.19 10.44 7.69
N PRO A 229 -20.97 10.30 7.15
CA PRO A 229 -20.24 9.02 7.16
C PRO A 229 -20.10 8.41 8.57
N GLN A 230 -19.90 9.23 9.58
CA GLN A 230 -19.85 8.82 10.99
C GLN A 230 -21.19 8.24 11.47
N ALA A 231 -22.32 8.88 11.10
CA ALA A 231 -23.65 8.38 11.45
C ALA A 231 -23.96 7.04 10.78
N ILE A 232 -23.47 6.83 9.54
CA ILE A 232 -23.59 5.56 8.84
C ILE A 232 -22.86 4.45 9.60
N ARG A 233 -21.60 4.68 9.98
CA ARG A 233 -20.82 3.71 10.74
C ARG A 233 -21.40 3.41 12.11
N ASN A 234 -21.79 4.45 12.85
CA ASN A 234 -22.13 4.36 14.27
C ASN A 234 -23.59 3.92 14.52
N THR A 235 -24.38 3.69 13.48
CA THR A 235 -25.76 3.21 13.58
C THR A 235 -25.87 1.86 12.88
N ALA A 236 -26.11 0.78 13.62
CA ALA A 236 -26.12 -0.59 13.08
C ALA A 236 -27.05 -0.76 11.85
N LYS A 237 -28.21 -0.09 11.82
CA LYS A 237 -29.13 -0.11 10.67
C LYS A 237 -28.49 0.51 9.43
N HIS A 238 -27.86 1.68 9.56
CA HIS A 238 -27.27 2.37 8.43
C HIS A 238 -26.01 1.65 7.92
N LEU A 239 -25.17 1.16 8.84
CA LEU A 239 -24.01 0.34 8.51
C LEU A 239 -24.43 -0.92 7.73
N GLY A 240 -25.42 -1.66 8.23
CA GLY A 240 -25.94 -2.85 7.54
C GLY A 240 -26.52 -2.54 6.15
N SER A 241 -27.23 -1.41 5.99
CA SER A 241 -27.73 -0.97 4.69
C SER A 241 -26.60 -0.62 3.73
N PHE A 242 -25.57 0.08 4.20
CA PHE A 242 -24.39 0.40 3.42
C PHE A 242 -23.60 -0.84 2.99
N GLN A 243 -23.32 -1.74 3.94
CA GLN A 243 -22.64 -3.01 3.62
C GLN A 243 -23.44 -3.87 2.63
N ALA A 244 -24.77 -3.92 2.75
CA ALA A 244 -25.62 -4.61 1.78
C ALA A 244 -25.53 -3.99 0.38
N LEU A 245 -25.46 -2.65 0.28
CA LEU A 245 -25.28 -1.93 -0.98
C LEU A 245 -23.97 -2.31 -1.66
N ILE A 246 -22.85 -2.21 -0.95
CA ILE A 246 -21.53 -2.47 -1.55
C ILE A 246 -21.36 -3.94 -1.93
N ARG A 247 -21.87 -4.89 -1.14
CA ARG A 247 -21.89 -6.31 -1.50
C ARG A 247 -22.72 -6.58 -2.77
N LYS A 248 -23.85 -5.90 -2.92
CA LYS A 248 -24.66 -5.97 -4.16
C LYS A 248 -23.89 -5.45 -5.40
N GLN A 249 -22.96 -4.55 -5.20
CA GLN A 249 -22.08 -4.02 -6.27
C GLN A 249 -20.87 -4.92 -6.53
N GLY A 250 -20.69 -6.01 -5.76
CA GLY A 250 -19.62 -6.98 -5.93
C GLY A 250 -18.42 -6.76 -5.01
N VAL A 251 -18.48 -5.79 -4.07
CA VAL A 251 -17.41 -5.59 -3.09
C VAL A 251 -17.38 -6.74 -2.10
N GLU A 252 -16.25 -7.43 -2.00
CA GLU A 252 -16.02 -8.45 -0.98
C GLU A 252 -15.67 -7.77 0.34
N THR A 253 -16.41 -8.08 1.39
CA THR A 253 -16.21 -7.53 2.74
C THR A 253 -15.61 -8.55 3.71
N ASP A 254 -15.53 -9.81 3.30
CA ASP A 254 -15.02 -10.91 4.10
C ASP A 254 -14.21 -11.87 3.24
N TRP A 255 -13.19 -12.49 3.80
CA TRP A 255 -12.51 -13.63 3.22
C TRP A 255 -13.34 -14.91 3.46
N LYS A 256 -13.61 -15.63 2.38
CA LYS A 256 -14.33 -16.93 2.42
C LYS A 256 -13.36 -18.07 2.66
#